data_e0e32e8db32e8071ae9d0d3d1907db17
#
_entry.id   e0e32e8db32e8071ae9d0d3d1907db17
#
_cell.length_a   1.000
_cell.length_b   1.000
_cell.length_c   1.000
_cell.angle_alpha   90.00
_cell.angle_beta   90.00
_cell.angle_gamma   90.00
#
_symmetry.space_group_name_H-M   'P 1'
#
loop_
_entity.id
_entity.type
_entity.pdbx_description
1 polymer ?
#
loop_
_entity_poly.entity_id
_entity_poly.type
_entity_poly.pdbx_seq_one_letter_code
_entity_poly.pdbx_strand_id
1 'polypeptide(L)'
;MKKPTGVRLNNLLFSIFWWFIQKISPKNGEKLLYWGLQSGAFPNRFREDPRLATDILGFHLRTPIGVGAGFDKRVGVVDDLIFMGAGFGEFGPYTLEAEQPVTETFFMRRDKAIVVQSLGYKNTGLLNMVPAFINRRYLPNIVGVNIAITAEFEGENVKQGRVMTYEEEFAIMTRKIAPYCDFVTVNFSHPETELYRIVSDASMMVPILKNVKRAVAEAAPIQSPKIFVKIPLNVTPLELPLICSHLMTAGVDGVVVGGPLSLSQAKIKLSRKHYAGMLSGAPCKPFVLDMISKVYQFTKGKLPIIACGGVWSGEDAFECLAAGASLIQIGTVLRFEGPKAVTRINHELVTILKSKGFRSVSEAVGLDFK
;
A
#
# COMPACT_ATOMS: atom_id res chain seq x y z
N MET A 1 8.74 2.86 23.67
CA MET A 1 10.09 2.24 23.71
C MET A 1 11.13 3.28 23.31
N LYS A 2 12.14 3.56 24.15
CA LYS A 2 13.31 4.34 23.69
C LYS A 2 14.10 3.44 22.74
N LYS A 3 14.21 3.81 21.46
CA LYS A 3 15.19 3.18 20.57
C LYS A 3 16.59 3.37 21.14
N PRO A 4 17.50 2.40 20.98
CA PRO A 4 18.88 2.57 21.41
C PRO A 4 19.43 3.86 20.82
N THR A 5 20.18 4.60 21.63
CA THR A 5 20.82 5.85 21.27
C THR A 5 21.98 5.60 20.31
N GLY A 6 21.66 5.21 19.08
CA GLY A 6 22.61 5.18 17.98
C GLY A 6 22.99 6.62 17.59
N VAL A 7 24.17 6.80 17.02
CA VAL A 7 24.62 8.07 16.46
C VAL A 7 23.63 8.51 15.40
N ARG A 8 22.85 9.56 15.67
CA ARG A 8 21.96 10.15 14.67
C ARG A 8 22.79 10.93 13.65
N LEU A 9 22.62 10.57 12.39
CA LEU A 9 23.20 11.33 11.29
C LEU A 9 22.60 12.74 11.28
N ASN A 10 23.46 13.76 11.18
CA ASN A 10 22.98 15.10 10.85
C ASN A 10 22.56 15.14 9.36
N ASN A 11 21.97 16.23 8.92
CA ASN A 11 21.41 16.31 7.57
C ASN A 11 22.44 16.17 6.45
N LEU A 12 23.66 16.68 6.66
CA LEU A 12 24.73 16.58 5.69
C LEU A 12 25.17 15.12 5.57
N LEU A 13 25.43 14.47 6.68
CA LEU A 13 25.81 13.06 6.72
C LEU A 13 24.70 12.17 6.16
N PHE A 14 23.43 12.45 6.47
CA PHE A 14 22.32 11.74 5.86
C PHE A 14 22.27 11.93 4.34
N SER A 15 22.50 13.13 3.83
CA SER A 15 22.51 13.40 2.40
C SER A 15 23.65 12.68 1.67
N ILE A 16 24.83 12.64 2.27
CA ILE A 16 25.99 11.90 1.77
C ILE A 16 25.69 10.40 1.78
N PHE A 17 25.20 9.87 2.90
CA PHE A 17 24.82 8.46 3.04
C PHE A 17 23.76 8.08 2.02
N TRP A 18 22.73 8.93 1.83
CA TRP A 18 21.68 8.69 0.85
C TRP A 18 22.17 8.72 -0.59
N TRP A 19 23.07 9.66 -0.90
CA TRP A 19 23.74 9.70 -2.21
C TRP A 19 24.53 8.40 -2.47
N PHE A 20 25.23 7.88 -1.47
CA PHE A 20 25.96 6.63 -1.54
C PHE A 20 25.03 5.42 -1.76
N ILE A 21 23.96 5.30 -0.99
CA ILE A 21 22.95 4.23 -1.15
C ILE A 21 22.45 4.14 -2.60
N GLN A 22 22.30 5.27 -3.24
CA GLN A 22 21.79 5.32 -4.62
C GLN A 22 22.82 4.92 -5.69
N LYS A 23 24.08 4.77 -5.34
CA LYS A 23 25.18 4.34 -6.24
C LYS A 23 25.47 2.85 -6.15
N ILE A 24 25.03 2.20 -5.11
CA ILE A 24 25.21 0.75 -4.92
C ILE A 24 24.05 -0.04 -5.48
N SER A 25 24.19 -1.37 -5.54
CA SER A 25 23.13 -2.25 -6.04
C SER A 25 21.83 -2.08 -5.22
N PRO A 26 20.65 -2.17 -5.84
CA PRO A 26 19.35 -2.03 -5.14
C PRO A 26 19.23 -2.93 -3.90
N LYS A 27 19.72 -4.17 -3.98
CA LYS A 27 19.72 -5.15 -2.87
C LYS A 27 20.54 -4.66 -1.67
N ASN A 28 21.71 -4.08 -1.90
CA ASN A 28 22.57 -3.57 -0.83
C ASN A 28 22.03 -2.23 -0.30
N GLY A 29 21.49 -1.38 -1.19
CA GLY A 29 20.82 -0.15 -0.81
C GLY A 29 19.62 -0.38 0.11
N GLU A 30 18.81 -1.39 -0.18
CA GLU A 30 17.71 -1.82 0.68
C GLU A 30 18.20 -2.25 2.07
N LYS A 31 19.24 -3.06 2.15
CA LYS A 31 19.82 -3.48 3.45
C LYS A 31 20.28 -2.30 4.29
N LEU A 32 20.96 -1.32 3.68
CA LEU A 32 21.43 -0.12 4.37
C LEU A 32 20.26 0.80 4.79
N LEU A 33 19.22 0.91 3.97
CA LEU A 33 18.00 1.62 4.33
C LEU A 33 17.33 0.98 5.56
N TYR A 34 17.15 -0.32 5.57
CA TYR A 34 16.59 -1.05 6.70
C TYR A 34 17.43 -0.86 7.96
N TRP A 35 18.74 -1.02 7.86
CA TRP A 35 19.66 -0.78 8.98
C TRP A 35 19.53 0.65 9.52
N GLY A 36 19.52 1.65 8.66
CA GLY A 36 19.41 3.06 9.06
C GLY A 36 18.08 3.40 9.74
N LEU A 37 16.97 2.80 9.28
CA LEU A 37 15.65 2.94 9.91
C LEU A 37 15.62 2.26 11.27
N GLN A 38 15.96 0.98 11.33
CA GLN A 38 15.91 0.16 12.56
C GLN A 38 16.86 0.68 13.65
N SER A 39 18.04 1.17 13.28
CA SER A 39 19.00 1.75 14.22
C SER A 39 18.60 3.13 14.74
N GLY A 40 17.60 3.78 14.12
CA GLY A 40 17.25 5.17 14.40
C GLY A 40 18.30 6.19 13.98
N ALA A 41 19.24 5.80 13.08
CA ALA A 41 20.32 6.67 12.60
C ALA A 41 19.80 7.84 11.73
N PHE A 42 18.63 7.71 11.11
CA PHE A 42 18.09 8.75 10.25
C PHE A 42 17.48 9.92 11.06
N PRO A 43 17.68 11.16 10.61
CA PRO A 43 17.11 12.33 11.27
C PRO A 43 15.59 12.31 11.14
N ASN A 44 14.87 12.41 12.26
CA ASN A 44 13.43 12.64 12.27
C ASN A 44 13.15 14.13 12.38
N ARG A 45 12.47 14.69 11.38
CA ARG A 45 12.07 16.10 11.31
C ARG A 45 10.57 16.30 11.25
N PHE A 46 9.82 15.24 11.37
CA PHE A 46 8.37 15.36 11.33
C PHE A 46 7.89 16.23 12.49
N ARG A 47 7.08 17.22 12.15
CA ARG A 47 6.33 18.04 13.10
C ARG A 47 4.86 17.84 12.79
N GLU A 48 4.12 17.50 13.80
CA GLU A 48 2.68 17.38 13.67
C GLU A 48 2.04 18.74 13.39
N ASP A 49 1.13 18.76 12.44
CA ASP A 49 0.25 19.91 12.20
C ASP A 49 -1.20 19.40 12.29
N PRO A 50 -2.04 20.00 13.13
CA PRO A 50 -3.43 19.54 13.35
C PRO A 50 -4.27 19.53 12.08
N ARG A 51 -3.87 20.26 11.03
CA ARG A 51 -4.57 20.21 9.73
C ARG A 51 -4.48 18.87 9.04
N LEU A 52 -3.43 18.08 9.32
CA LEU A 52 -3.24 16.76 8.75
C LEU A 52 -3.96 15.67 9.54
N ALA A 53 -4.37 15.96 10.78
CA ALA A 53 -5.06 14.98 11.61
C ALA A 53 -6.33 14.49 10.90
N THR A 54 -6.52 13.18 10.90
CA THR A 54 -7.60 12.51 10.17
C THR A 54 -8.22 11.44 11.05
N ASP A 55 -9.53 11.58 11.27
CA ASP A 55 -10.35 10.57 11.94
C ASP A 55 -11.14 9.80 10.88
N ILE A 56 -10.88 8.51 10.74
CA ILE A 56 -11.53 7.68 9.74
C ILE A 56 -11.67 6.23 10.21
N LEU A 57 -12.86 5.66 10.09
CA LEU A 57 -13.16 4.26 10.46
C LEU A 57 -12.79 3.90 11.91
N GLY A 58 -12.72 4.89 12.81
CA GLY A 58 -12.27 4.74 14.20
C GLY A 58 -10.75 4.83 14.37
N PHE A 59 -10.00 5.08 13.31
CA PHE A 59 -8.56 5.38 13.40
C PHE A 59 -8.34 6.87 13.62
N HIS A 60 -7.46 7.20 14.56
CA HIS A 60 -6.96 8.56 14.81
C HIS A 60 -5.55 8.67 14.22
N LEU A 61 -5.45 9.26 13.04
CA LEU A 61 -4.20 9.39 12.30
C LEU A 61 -3.69 10.82 12.38
N ARG A 62 -2.41 10.99 12.66
CA ARG A 62 -1.76 12.32 12.68
C ARG A 62 -1.54 12.92 11.29
N THR A 63 -1.70 12.12 10.23
CA THR A 63 -1.62 12.53 8.83
C THR A 63 -2.29 11.47 7.94
N PRO A 64 -2.87 11.86 6.79
CA PRO A 64 -3.41 10.91 5.83
C PRO A 64 -2.33 10.17 5.04
N ILE A 65 -1.05 10.56 5.16
CA ILE A 65 0.05 9.95 4.41
C ILE A 65 0.55 8.70 5.12
N GLY A 66 0.44 7.56 4.47
CA GLY A 66 0.90 6.27 4.95
C GLY A 66 1.89 5.58 4.02
N VAL A 67 2.40 4.44 4.45
CA VAL A 67 3.31 3.58 3.68
C VAL A 67 2.53 2.45 3.02
N GLY A 68 2.64 2.32 1.70
CA GLY A 68 1.91 1.30 0.95
C GLY A 68 2.56 -0.08 0.98
N ALA A 69 1.72 -1.12 0.81
CA ALA A 69 2.17 -2.47 0.60
C ALA A 69 3.17 -2.58 -0.57
N GLY A 70 4.10 -3.53 -0.47
CA GLY A 70 5.21 -3.70 -1.42
C GLY A 70 6.51 -3.06 -0.96
N PHE A 71 6.47 -2.18 0.04
CA PHE A 71 7.68 -1.56 0.60
C PHE A 71 8.32 -2.45 1.66
N ASP A 72 7.53 -2.98 2.60
CA ASP A 72 8.01 -3.84 3.69
C ASP A 72 7.28 -5.19 3.70
N LYS A 73 8.03 -6.24 3.39
CA LYS A 73 7.55 -7.63 3.43
C LYS A 73 8.24 -8.47 4.53
N ARG A 74 8.93 -7.79 5.47
CA ARG A 74 9.69 -8.44 6.54
C ARG A 74 9.25 -7.99 7.94
N VAL A 75 8.21 -7.15 8.02
CA VAL A 75 7.75 -6.53 9.27
C VAL A 75 8.90 -5.80 9.97
N GLY A 76 9.71 -5.06 9.20
CA GLY A 76 10.97 -4.53 9.67
C GLY A 76 11.05 -3.01 9.80
N VAL A 77 10.34 -2.23 8.96
CA VAL A 77 10.60 -0.78 8.85
C VAL A 77 9.35 0.11 8.75
N VAL A 78 8.16 -0.45 8.58
CA VAL A 78 6.92 0.35 8.53
C VAL A 78 6.73 1.15 9.82
N ASP A 79 6.95 0.53 10.98
CA ASP A 79 6.83 1.21 12.27
C ASP A 79 7.84 2.36 12.41
N ASP A 80 9.03 2.19 11.84
CA ASP A 80 10.05 3.25 11.83
C ASP A 80 9.63 4.43 10.94
N LEU A 81 8.99 4.15 9.80
CA LEU A 81 8.46 5.18 8.91
C LEU A 81 7.25 5.89 9.53
N ILE A 82 6.41 5.18 10.29
CA ILE A 82 5.35 5.79 11.09
C ILE A 82 5.97 6.70 12.16
N PHE A 83 6.98 6.26 12.87
CA PHE A 83 7.71 7.11 13.81
C PHE A 83 8.30 8.36 13.13
N MET A 84 8.73 8.27 11.87
CA MET A 84 9.27 9.37 11.07
C MET A 84 8.21 10.25 10.40
N GLY A 85 6.93 10.03 10.66
CA GLY A 85 5.87 10.94 10.25
C GLY A 85 4.81 10.37 9.31
N ALA A 86 4.82 9.06 9.02
CA ALA A 86 3.65 8.45 8.41
C ALA A 86 2.52 8.31 9.43
N GLY A 87 1.26 8.37 8.99
CA GLY A 87 0.09 8.18 9.83
C GLY A 87 -0.22 6.71 10.06
N PHE A 88 0.04 5.89 9.06
CA PHE A 88 -0.24 4.46 9.05
C PHE A 88 0.71 3.73 8.09
N GLY A 89 0.65 2.41 8.08
CA GLY A 89 1.40 1.64 7.11
C GLY A 89 0.79 0.29 6.80
N GLU A 90 1.21 -0.31 5.69
CA GLU A 90 0.71 -1.59 5.23
C GLU A 90 1.87 -2.52 4.89
N PHE A 91 1.88 -3.69 5.52
CA PHE A 91 2.83 -4.76 5.27
C PHE A 91 2.38 -5.68 4.12
N GLY A 92 3.30 -6.38 3.49
CA GLY A 92 3.03 -7.32 2.42
C GLY A 92 3.20 -6.71 1.02
N PRO A 93 2.54 -7.24 -0.03
CA PRO A 93 1.57 -8.34 0.01
C PRO A 93 2.20 -9.67 0.42
N TYR A 94 1.41 -10.48 1.12
CA TYR A 94 1.74 -11.86 1.46
C TYR A 94 0.75 -12.80 0.79
N THR A 95 1.27 -13.91 0.32
CA THR A 95 0.51 -15.08 -0.10
C THR A 95 0.53 -16.12 1.02
N LEU A 96 -0.34 -17.12 0.98
CA LEU A 96 -0.37 -18.17 2.01
C LEU A 96 0.98 -18.88 2.07
N GLU A 97 1.44 -19.36 0.92
CA GLU A 97 2.76 -19.96 0.75
C GLU A 97 3.78 -18.94 0.24
N ALA A 98 5.06 -19.27 0.33
CA ALA A 98 6.13 -18.44 -0.17
C ALA A 98 6.08 -18.33 -1.70
N GLU A 99 6.17 -17.12 -2.22
CA GLU A 99 6.24 -16.87 -3.65
C GLU A 99 7.63 -16.42 -4.06
N GLN A 100 8.19 -17.08 -5.09
CA GLN A 100 9.46 -16.69 -5.69
C GLN A 100 9.21 -16.08 -7.07
N PRO A 101 9.99 -15.08 -7.48
CA PRO A 101 9.81 -14.45 -8.77
C PRO A 101 10.23 -15.41 -9.89
N VAL A 102 9.47 -15.44 -10.97
CA VAL A 102 9.85 -16.16 -12.20
C VAL A 102 11.06 -15.50 -12.85
N THR A 103 11.15 -14.18 -12.78
CA THR A 103 12.30 -13.40 -13.26
C THR A 103 12.62 -12.29 -12.26
N GLU A 104 13.91 -12.08 -11.96
CA GLU A 104 14.33 -10.98 -11.09
C GLU A 104 14.67 -9.73 -11.90
N THR A 105 13.68 -9.09 -12.52
CA THR A 105 13.86 -7.79 -13.14
C THR A 105 13.57 -6.69 -12.12
N PHE A 106 14.56 -5.88 -11.84
CA PHE A 106 14.42 -4.66 -11.06
C PHE A 106 15.19 -3.52 -11.71
N PHE A 107 14.49 -2.46 -12.07
CA PHE A 107 15.08 -1.33 -12.76
C PHE A 107 14.49 -0.02 -12.26
N MET A 108 15.35 0.97 -11.99
CA MET A 108 14.97 2.30 -11.52
C MET A 108 15.45 3.38 -12.49
N ARG A 109 14.57 4.30 -12.87
CA ARG A 109 14.92 5.51 -13.61
C ARG A 109 14.52 6.75 -12.84
N ARG A 110 15.53 7.45 -12.35
CA ARG A 110 15.32 8.66 -11.54
C ARG A 110 14.76 9.82 -12.35
N ASP A 111 15.26 10.03 -13.54
CA ASP A 111 14.81 11.08 -14.46
C ASP A 111 13.32 10.97 -14.83
N LYS A 112 12.74 9.77 -14.68
CA LYS A 112 11.33 9.47 -14.95
C LYS A 112 10.54 9.12 -13.70
N ALA A 113 11.17 9.11 -12.51
CA ALA A 113 10.54 8.73 -11.24
C ALA A 113 9.82 7.37 -11.31
N ILE A 114 10.45 6.37 -11.95
CA ILE A 114 9.87 5.03 -12.17
C ILE A 114 10.71 3.91 -11.59
N VAL A 115 10.00 2.87 -11.16
CA VAL A 115 10.54 1.54 -10.89
C VAL A 115 9.79 0.55 -11.78
N VAL A 116 10.54 -0.29 -12.51
CA VAL A 116 9.99 -1.43 -13.25
C VAL A 116 10.49 -2.70 -12.57
N GLN A 117 9.58 -3.60 -12.27
CA GLN A 117 9.89 -4.86 -11.60
C GLN A 117 9.01 -6.00 -12.11
N SER A 118 9.60 -7.20 -12.20
CA SER A 118 8.90 -8.46 -12.45
C SER A 118 9.23 -9.40 -11.30
N LEU A 119 8.68 -9.11 -10.14
CA LEU A 119 8.95 -9.84 -8.90
C LEU A 119 7.72 -10.61 -8.40
N GLY A 120 6.60 -10.50 -9.11
CA GLY A 120 5.33 -10.98 -8.57
C GLY A 120 5.08 -10.43 -7.17
N TYR A 121 4.54 -11.22 -6.30
CA TYR A 121 4.45 -10.88 -4.89
C TYR A 121 5.63 -11.35 -4.05
N LYS A 122 6.73 -11.81 -4.64
CA LYS A 122 7.93 -12.31 -3.92
C LYS A 122 7.88 -12.08 -2.43
N ASN A 123 7.57 -13.11 -1.66
CA ASN A 123 7.46 -13.07 -0.21
C ASN A 123 7.77 -14.45 0.38
N THR A 124 7.90 -14.54 1.69
CA THR A 124 8.24 -15.79 2.40
C THR A 124 7.03 -16.59 2.84
N GLY A 125 5.82 -16.20 2.43
CA GLY A 125 4.56 -16.76 2.90
C GLY A 125 4.10 -16.12 4.22
N LEU A 126 2.79 -15.91 4.35
CA LEU A 126 2.22 -15.26 5.54
C LEU A 126 2.50 -16.05 6.81
N LEU A 127 2.40 -17.37 6.76
CA LEU A 127 2.58 -18.21 7.95
C LEU A 127 3.96 -18.03 8.58
N ASN A 128 5.00 -17.84 7.77
CA ASN A 128 6.35 -17.58 8.25
C ASN A 128 6.53 -16.19 8.85
N MET A 129 5.60 -15.25 8.59
CA MET A 129 5.64 -13.88 9.10
C MET A 129 4.83 -13.68 10.38
N VAL A 130 3.92 -14.59 10.72
CA VAL A 130 3.07 -14.51 11.94
C VAL A 130 3.90 -14.25 13.21
N PRO A 131 5.05 -14.91 13.48
CA PRO A 131 5.85 -14.62 14.67
C PRO A 131 6.33 -13.15 14.75
N ALA A 132 6.67 -12.54 13.62
CA ALA A 132 7.07 -11.12 13.60
C ALA A 132 5.90 -10.20 13.96
N PHE A 133 4.69 -10.51 13.48
CA PHE A 133 3.47 -9.77 13.84
C PHE A 133 3.09 -9.95 15.31
N ILE A 134 3.26 -11.13 15.89
CA ILE A 134 3.06 -11.38 17.32
C ILE A 134 3.98 -10.49 18.14
N ASN A 135 5.25 -10.40 17.80
CA ASN A 135 6.23 -9.56 18.50
C ASN A 135 5.91 -8.07 18.38
N ARG A 136 5.26 -7.67 17.31
CA ARG A 136 4.89 -6.28 17.00
C ARG A 136 3.62 -5.81 17.72
N ARG A 137 2.70 -6.68 18.10
CA ARG A 137 1.32 -6.38 18.56
C ARG A 137 1.18 -5.32 19.66
N TYR A 138 2.24 -4.99 20.37
CA TYR A 138 2.23 -3.98 21.43
C TYR A 138 2.63 -2.58 20.97
N LEU A 139 2.93 -2.39 19.70
CA LEU A 139 3.21 -1.07 19.16
C LEU A 139 1.90 -0.35 18.86
N PRO A 140 1.76 0.93 19.25
CA PRO A 140 0.49 1.69 19.11
C PRO A 140 0.28 2.27 17.72
N ASN A 141 0.92 1.72 16.70
CA ASN A 141 0.87 2.22 15.33
C ASN A 141 -0.28 1.55 14.56
N ILE A 142 -1.01 2.32 13.79
CA ILE A 142 -2.04 1.79 12.88
C ILE A 142 -1.38 1.12 11.68
N VAL A 143 -1.61 -0.18 11.56
CA VAL A 143 -1.04 -0.96 10.46
C VAL A 143 -2.02 -1.94 9.86
N GLY A 144 -1.87 -2.12 8.55
CA GLY A 144 -2.56 -3.13 7.78
C GLY A 144 -1.66 -4.25 7.30
N VAL A 145 -2.31 -5.34 6.91
CA VAL A 145 -1.66 -6.46 6.23
C VAL A 145 -2.37 -6.71 4.91
N ASN A 146 -1.59 -6.66 3.84
CA ASN A 146 -2.05 -6.95 2.48
C ASN A 146 -1.89 -8.45 2.22
N ILE A 147 -2.97 -9.11 1.89
CA ILE A 147 -3.02 -10.54 1.58
C ILE A 147 -3.48 -10.76 0.14
N ALA A 148 -2.85 -11.70 -0.53
CA ALA A 148 -3.12 -12.03 -1.93
C ALA A 148 -3.05 -13.54 -2.15
N ILE A 149 -3.68 -14.01 -3.21
CA ILE A 149 -3.65 -15.43 -3.60
C ILE A 149 -2.25 -15.79 -4.10
N THR A 150 -1.80 -16.98 -3.76
CA THR A 150 -0.56 -17.57 -4.27
C THR A 150 -0.71 -17.94 -5.74
N ALA A 151 0.13 -17.39 -6.61
CA ALA A 151 0.01 -17.59 -8.07
C ALA A 151 0.17 -19.06 -8.50
N GLU A 152 0.95 -19.84 -7.78
CA GLU A 152 1.19 -21.26 -8.07
C GLU A 152 -0.03 -22.17 -7.83
N PHE A 153 -1.06 -21.68 -7.13
CA PHE A 153 -2.27 -22.46 -6.86
C PHE A 153 -3.17 -22.65 -8.09
N GLU A 154 -3.01 -21.86 -9.15
CA GLU A 154 -3.83 -22.04 -10.36
C GLU A 154 -3.54 -23.33 -11.13
N GLY A 155 -2.33 -23.92 -11.02
CA GLY A 155 -1.93 -25.10 -11.82
C GLY A 155 -1.65 -26.38 -11.03
N GLU A 156 -1.16 -26.30 -9.82
CA GLU A 156 -0.59 -27.45 -9.09
C GLU A 156 -1.51 -28.07 -8.04
N ASN A 157 -2.52 -27.36 -7.54
CA ASN A 157 -3.51 -27.94 -6.63
C ASN A 157 -4.36 -29.05 -7.28
N VAL A 158 -4.56 -28.98 -8.59
CA VAL A 158 -5.20 -30.05 -9.36
C VAL A 158 -4.33 -31.31 -9.40
N LYS A 159 -3.00 -31.19 -9.32
CA LYS A 159 -2.06 -32.31 -9.33
C LYS A 159 -1.93 -33.03 -7.98
N GLN A 160 -2.26 -32.37 -6.87
CA GLN A 160 -2.12 -32.97 -5.53
C GLN A 160 -3.45 -33.38 -4.87
N GLY A 161 -4.58 -33.26 -5.56
CA GLY A 161 -5.90 -33.62 -5.01
C GLY A 161 -6.40 -32.66 -3.90
N ARG A 162 -5.72 -31.54 -3.66
CA ARG A 162 -6.17 -30.48 -2.74
C ARG A 162 -6.77 -29.35 -3.55
N VAL A 163 -8.09 -29.29 -3.60
CA VAL A 163 -8.82 -28.13 -4.17
C VAL A 163 -9.04 -27.12 -3.04
N MET A 164 -8.07 -26.23 -2.80
CA MET A 164 -8.30 -25.07 -1.94
C MET A 164 -8.92 -23.97 -2.80
N THR A 165 -10.09 -23.48 -2.39
CA THR A 165 -10.75 -22.36 -3.06
C THR A 165 -10.11 -21.04 -2.68
N TYR A 166 -10.32 -19.99 -3.49
CA TYR A 166 -9.88 -18.63 -3.16
C TYR A 166 -10.48 -18.14 -1.83
N GLU A 167 -11.75 -18.49 -1.56
CA GLU A 167 -12.43 -18.18 -0.31
C GLU A 167 -11.71 -18.79 0.90
N GLU A 168 -11.28 -20.05 0.78
CA GLU A 168 -10.58 -20.77 1.86
C GLU A 168 -9.20 -20.17 2.10
N GLU A 169 -8.42 -19.88 1.05
CA GLU A 169 -7.09 -19.31 1.17
C GLU A 169 -7.13 -17.94 1.85
N PHE A 170 -7.98 -17.03 1.39
CA PHE A 170 -8.15 -15.72 2.02
C PHE A 170 -8.65 -15.84 3.46
N ALA A 171 -9.56 -16.75 3.76
CA ALA A 171 -10.06 -16.96 5.12
C ALA A 171 -8.98 -17.48 6.07
N ILE A 172 -8.15 -18.42 5.63
CA ILE A 172 -7.02 -18.96 6.40
C ILE A 172 -6.04 -17.83 6.73
N MET A 173 -5.61 -17.07 5.71
CA MET A 173 -4.70 -15.93 5.90
C MET A 173 -5.28 -14.90 6.86
N THR A 174 -6.55 -14.58 6.69
CA THR A 174 -7.25 -13.60 7.55
C THR A 174 -7.29 -14.06 9.00
N ARG A 175 -7.67 -15.32 9.28
CA ARG A 175 -7.66 -15.84 10.66
C ARG A 175 -6.31 -15.76 11.32
N LYS A 176 -5.24 -15.96 10.55
CA LYS A 176 -3.86 -15.95 11.09
C LYS A 176 -3.37 -14.55 11.42
N ILE A 177 -3.85 -13.50 10.72
CA ILE A 177 -3.29 -12.15 10.85
C ILE A 177 -4.22 -11.14 11.54
N ALA A 178 -5.53 -11.35 11.52
CA ALA A 178 -6.52 -10.44 12.09
C ALA A 178 -6.22 -10.01 13.54
N PRO A 179 -5.72 -10.88 14.45
CA PRO A 179 -5.41 -10.46 15.83
C PRO A 179 -4.21 -9.49 15.95
N TYR A 180 -3.48 -9.23 14.87
CA TYR A 180 -2.19 -8.52 14.91
C TYR A 180 -2.13 -7.28 14.01
N CYS A 181 -3.25 -6.87 13.43
CA CYS A 181 -3.33 -5.69 12.55
C CYS A 181 -4.63 -4.93 12.77
N ASP A 182 -4.65 -3.66 12.36
CA ASP A 182 -5.81 -2.78 12.47
C ASP A 182 -6.69 -2.85 11.22
N PHE A 183 -6.13 -3.24 10.08
CA PHE A 183 -6.88 -3.53 8.88
C PHE A 183 -6.23 -4.64 8.03
N VAL A 184 -7.07 -5.34 7.27
CA VAL A 184 -6.66 -6.34 6.29
C VAL A 184 -7.04 -5.83 4.90
N THR A 185 -6.11 -5.87 3.95
CA THR A 185 -6.39 -5.57 2.55
C THR A 185 -6.41 -6.85 1.73
N VAL A 186 -7.59 -7.19 1.22
CA VAL A 186 -7.78 -8.28 0.25
C VAL A 186 -7.35 -7.76 -1.13
N ASN A 187 -6.29 -8.34 -1.68
CA ASN A 187 -5.64 -7.80 -2.87
C ASN A 187 -5.93 -8.63 -4.12
N PHE A 188 -6.71 -8.06 -5.03
CA PHE A 188 -6.99 -8.63 -6.35
C PHE A 188 -6.14 -8.00 -7.47
N SER A 189 -5.14 -7.18 -7.13
CA SER A 189 -4.33 -6.45 -8.11
C SER A 189 -3.05 -7.19 -8.50
N HIS A 190 -3.06 -8.54 -8.58
CA HIS A 190 -1.87 -9.29 -8.98
C HIS A 190 -1.52 -8.97 -10.45
N PRO A 191 -0.29 -8.53 -10.72
CA PRO A 191 0.06 -8.02 -12.05
C PRO A 191 0.20 -9.09 -13.14
N GLU A 192 0.40 -10.34 -12.76
CA GLU A 192 0.77 -11.45 -13.66
C GLU A 192 -0.27 -12.57 -13.70
N THR A 193 -1.41 -12.43 -12.99
CA THR A 193 -2.48 -13.42 -12.96
C THR A 193 -3.80 -12.83 -13.44
N GLU A 194 -4.75 -13.70 -13.81
CA GLU A 194 -6.11 -13.30 -14.18
C GLU A 194 -6.99 -12.95 -12.96
N LEU A 195 -6.44 -12.92 -11.76
CA LEU A 195 -7.17 -12.62 -10.52
C LEU A 195 -7.89 -11.26 -10.56
N TYR A 196 -7.43 -10.33 -11.40
CA TYR A 196 -8.16 -9.09 -11.62
C TYR A 196 -9.59 -9.31 -12.15
N ARG A 197 -9.87 -10.46 -12.80
CA ARG A 197 -11.21 -10.80 -13.28
C ARG A 197 -12.16 -11.14 -12.14
N ILE A 198 -11.64 -11.64 -11.03
CA ILE A 198 -12.46 -11.97 -9.83
C ILE A 198 -13.17 -10.73 -9.32
N VAL A 199 -12.49 -9.56 -9.37
CA VAL A 199 -13.05 -8.33 -8.84
C VAL A 199 -14.28 -7.85 -9.62
N SER A 200 -14.39 -8.22 -10.90
CA SER A 200 -15.53 -7.89 -11.76
C SER A 200 -16.66 -8.92 -11.66
N ASP A 201 -16.39 -10.11 -11.09
CA ASP A 201 -17.36 -11.19 -10.94
C ASP A 201 -17.94 -11.25 -9.52
N ALA A 202 -19.20 -10.85 -9.36
CA ALA A 202 -19.89 -10.88 -8.07
C ALA A 202 -20.02 -12.28 -7.48
N SER A 203 -20.15 -13.33 -8.33
CA SER A 203 -20.29 -14.71 -7.89
C SER A 203 -19.01 -15.23 -7.22
N MET A 204 -17.86 -14.64 -7.54
CA MET A 204 -16.57 -14.97 -6.94
C MET A 204 -16.20 -13.98 -5.83
N MET A 205 -16.23 -12.67 -6.09
CA MET A 205 -15.74 -11.67 -5.16
C MET A 205 -16.57 -11.58 -3.87
N VAL A 206 -17.91 -11.60 -3.98
CA VAL A 206 -18.77 -11.42 -2.81
C VAL A 206 -18.65 -12.57 -1.80
N PRO A 207 -18.64 -13.87 -2.19
CA PRO A 207 -18.36 -14.97 -1.26
C PRO A 207 -17.00 -14.89 -0.59
N ILE A 208 -15.92 -14.54 -1.34
CA ILE A 208 -14.58 -14.32 -0.77
C ILE A 208 -14.63 -13.28 0.36
N LEU A 209 -15.20 -12.11 0.09
CA LEU A 209 -15.26 -11.02 1.07
C LEU A 209 -16.14 -11.35 2.28
N LYS A 210 -17.25 -12.08 2.09
CA LYS A 210 -18.07 -12.57 3.20
C LYS A 210 -17.31 -13.57 4.08
N ASN A 211 -16.51 -14.46 3.48
CA ASN A 211 -15.66 -15.39 4.22
C ASN A 211 -14.54 -14.66 4.98
N VAL A 212 -13.93 -13.64 4.38
CA VAL A 212 -12.96 -12.78 5.07
C VAL A 212 -13.61 -12.08 6.28
N LYS A 213 -14.80 -11.51 6.13
CA LYS A 213 -15.54 -10.89 7.26
C LYS A 213 -15.80 -11.88 8.38
N ARG A 214 -16.24 -13.11 8.05
CA ARG A 214 -16.45 -14.15 9.04
C ARG A 214 -15.13 -14.52 9.73
N ALA A 215 -14.05 -14.69 8.99
CA ALA A 215 -12.73 -15.02 9.52
C ALA A 215 -12.20 -13.93 10.47
N VAL A 216 -12.43 -12.63 10.15
CA VAL A 216 -12.12 -11.51 11.04
C VAL A 216 -12.91 -11.60 12.34
N ALA A 217 -14.22 -11.79 12.27
CA ALA A 217 -15.09 -11.86 13.46
C ALA A 217 -14.73 -13.04 14.36
N GLU A 218 -14.36 -14.19 13.76
CA GLU A 218 -13.92 -15.38 14.50
C GLU A 218 -12.57 -15.20 15.19
N ALA A 219 -11.59 -14.58 14.50
CA ALA A 219 -10.22 -14.50 14.99
C ALA A 219 -9.94 -13.28 15.87
N ALA A 220 -10.67 -12.18 15.72
CA ALA A 220 -10.49 -10.94 16.44
C ALA A 220 -11.82 -10.30 16.86
N PRO A 221 -12.62 -10.97 17.72
CA PRO A 221 -13.98 -10.53 18.05
C PRO A 221 -14.05 -9.24 18.88
N ILE A 222 -13.00 -8.92 19.63
CA ILE A 222 -12.97 -7.74 20.51
C ILE A 222 -12.54 -6.49 19.71
N GLN A 223 -11.53 -6.63 18.89
CA GLN A 223 -10.98 -5.55 18.06
C GLN A 223 -10.82 -6.06 16.63
N SER A 224 -11.94 -6.11 15.91
CA SER A 224 -11.95 -6.57 14.53
C SER A 224 -11.24 -5.59 13.61
N PRO A 225 -10.23 -6.02 12.86
CA PRO A 225 -9.59 -5.18 11.84
C PRO A 225 -10.58 -4.76 10.77
N LYS A 226 -10.38 -3.57 10.20
CA LYS A 226 -11.14 -3.08 9.06
C LYS A 226 -10.76 -3.86 7.80
N ILE A 227 -11.69 -4.02 6.88
CA ILE A 227 -11.48 -4.75 5.63
C ILE A 227 -11.46 -3.79 4.47
N PHE A 228 -10.30 -3.70 3.82
CA PHE A 228 -10.13 -2.99 2.56
C PHE A 228 -9.99 -3.99 1.40
N VAL A 229 -10.40 -3.56 0.23
CA VAL A 229 -10.20 -4.32 -1.01
C VAL A 229 -9.30 -3.50 -1.93
N LYS A 230 -8.21 -4.10 -2.40
CA LYS A 230 -7.35 -3.44 -3.38
C LYS A 230 -7.74 -3.85 -4.79
N ILE A 231 -8.10 -2.83 -5.59
CA ILE A 231 -8.51 -2.99 -6.99
C ILE A 231 -7.39 -2.53 -7.94
N PRO A 232 -7.18 -3.24 -9.06
CA PRO A 232 -6.13 -2.92 -10.02
C PRO A 232 -6.50 -1.71 -10.91
N LEU A 233 -5.48 -1.07 -11.51
CA LEU A 233 -5.66 0.08 -12.39
C LEU A 233 -6.08 -0.29 -13.85
N ASN A 234 -6.20 -1.57 -14.16
CA ASN A 234 -6.63 -2.06 -15.48
C ASN A 234 -8.12 -2.38 -15.58
N VAL A 235 -8.90 -2.03 -14.57
CA VAL A 235 -10.37 -2.15 -14.58
C VAL A 235 -10.95 -1.22 -15.65
N THR A 236 -11.86 -1.76 -16.44
CA THR A 236 -12.51 -0.97 -17.49
C THR A 236 -13.59 -0.04 -16.92
N PRO A 237 -13.94 1.05 -17.64
CA PRO A 237 -15.03 1.94 -17.21
C PRO A 237 -16.39 1.25 -17.05
N LEU A 238 -16.63 0.13 -17.75
CA LEU A 238 -17.87 -0.65 -17.65
C LEU A 238 -17.91 -1.55 -16.42
N GLU A 239 -16.77 -2.07 -15.99
CA GLU A 239 -16.65 -2.95 -14.82
C GLU A 239 -16.69 -2.17 -13.50
N LEU A 240 -16.15 -0.97 -13.47
CA LEU A 240 -15.95 -0.23 -12.23
C LEU A 240 -17.26 0.03 -11.43
N PRO A 241 -18.41 0.40 -12.05
CA PRO A 241 -19.68 0.52 -11.32
C PRO A 241 -20.12 -0.78 -10.67
N LEU A 242 -19.93 -1.92 -11.37
CA LEU A 242 -20.26 -3.25 -10.84
C LEU A 242 -19.37 -3.58 -9.65
N ILE A 243 -18.06 -3.35 -9.76
CA ILE A 243 -17.11 -3.56 -8.67
C ILE A 243 -17.52 -2.72 -7.45
N CYS A 244 -17.82 -1.44 -7.62
CA CYS A 244 -18.27 -0.59 -6.52
C CYS A 244 -19.55 -1.14 -5.86
N SER A 245 -20.50 -1.61 -6.65
CA SER A 245 -21.72 -2.24 -6.15
C SER A 245 -21.43 -3.51 -5.35
N HIS A 246 -20.53 -4.37 -5.85
CA HIS A 246 -20.14 -5.61 -5.17
C HIS A 246 -19.42 -5.33 -3.84
N LEU A 247 -18.52 -4.34 -3.80
CA LEU A 247 -17.83 -3.91 -2.58
C LEU A 247 -18.83 -3.42 -1.52
N MET A 248 -19.77 -2.57 -1.93
CA MET A 248 -20.82 -2.08 -1.04
C MET A 248 -21.74 -3.21 -0.55
N THR A 249 -22.10 -4.16 -1.42
CA THR A 249 -22.92 -5.34 -1.07
C THR A 249 -22.19 -6.26 -0.09
N ALA A 250 -20.90 -6.47 -0.27
CA ALA A 250 -20.08 -7.24 0.64
C ALA A 250 -19.87 -6.52 2.00
N GLY A 251 -20.13 -5.20 2.06
CA GLY A 251 -20.02 -4.39 3.26
C GLY A 251 -18.58 -4.32 3.76
N VAL A 252 -17.63 -4.07 2.86
CA VAL A 252 -16.23 -3.78 3.21
C VAL A 252 -16.11 -2.36 3.75
N ASP A 253 -15.06 -2.08 4.53
CA ASP A 253 -14.87 -0.79 5.19
C ASP A 253 -14.26 0.26 4.26
N GLY A 254 -13.58 -0.16 3.18
CA GLY A 254 -12.96 0.76 2.23
C GLY A 254 -12.32 0.07 1.04
N VAL A 255 -11.72 0.87 0.16
CA VAL A 255 -11.06 0.40 -1.05
C VAL A 255 -9.67 1.02 -1.18
N VAL A 256 -8.69 0.23 -1.60
CA VAL A 256 -7.37 0.72 -2.03
C VAL A 256 -7.37 0.82 -3.55
N VAL A 257 -7.29 2.03 -4.07
CA VAL A 257 -7.22 2.31 -5.50
C VAL A 257 -5.77 2.47 -5.91
N GLY A 258 -5.29 1.54 -6.70
CA GLY A 258 -3.93 1.63 -7.22
C GLY A 258 -3.21 0.30 -7.31
N GLY A 259 -2.06 0.37 -7.97
CA GLY A 259 -1.19 -0.77 -8.24
C GLY A 259 -0.18 -0.41 -9.31
N PRO A 260 0.66 -1.36 -9.70
CA PRO A 260 1.55 -1.18 -10.82
C PRO A 260 0.77 -1.21 -12.15
N LEU A 261 1.32 -0.56 -13.15
CA LEU A 261 0.83 -0.56 -14.54
C LEU A 261 1.73 -1.43 -15.42
N SER A 262 1.19 -2.00 -16.48
CA SER A 262 2.02 -2.50 -17.57
C SER A 262 2.71 -1.33 -18.28
N LEU A 263 3.86 -1.58 -18.89
CA LEU A 263 4.56 -0.57 -19.68
C LEU A 263 3.73 -0.05 -20.87
N SER A 264 2.88 -0.91 -21.43
CA SER A 264 1.95 -0.55 -22.51
C SER A 264 0.87 0.42 -22.02
N GLN A 265 0.26 0.16 -20.87
CA GLN A 265 -0.72 1.06 -20.27
C GLN A 265 -0.11 2.43 -19.95
N ALA A 266 1.10 2.43 -19.38
CA ALA A 266 1.84 3.66 -19.08
C ALA A 266 2.38 4.38 -20.32
N LYS A 267 2.27 3.79 -21.53
CA LYS A 267 2.82 4.28 -22.80
C LYS A 267 4.32 4.60 -22.72
N ILE A 268 5.06 3.85 -21.90
CA ILE A 268 6.49 4.04 -21.70
C ILE A 268 7.27 2.99 -22.51
N LYS A 269 8.14 3.49 -23.40
CA LYS A 269 9.10 2.66 -24.14
C LYS A 269 10.41 2.58 -23.36
N LEU A 270 10.85 1.37 -23.06
CA LEU A 270 12.14 1.06 -22.49
C LEU A 270 12.96 0.21 -23.46
N SER A 271 14.26 0.04 -23.21
CA SER A 271 15.08 -0.89 -23.99
C SER A 271 14.59 -2.34 -23.82
N ARG A 272 14.81 -3.21 -24.83
CA ARG A 272 14.36 -4.62 -24.82
C ARG A 272 14.68 -5.37 -23.53
N LYS A 273 15.77 -5.02 -22.86
CA LYS A 273 16.23 -5.63 -21.60
C LYS A 273 15.24 -5.42 -20.42
N HIS A 274 14.29 -4.50 -20.53
CA HIS A 274 13.39 -4.10 -19.45
C HIS A 274 11.89 -4.23 -19.82
N TYR A 275 11.59 -4.96 -20.90
CA TYR A 275 10.20 -5.11 -21.38
C TYR A 275 9.34 -6.03 -20.52
N ALA A 276 9.94 -6.90 -19.72
CA ALA A 276 9.19 -7.76 -18.81
C ALA A 276 9.11 -7.07 -17.44
N GLY A 277 7.90 -6.70 -17.02
CA GLY A 277 7.67 -6.18 -15.68
C GLY A 277 6.58 -5.12 -15.61
N MET A 278 6.19 -4.84 -14.38
CA MET A 278 5.19 -3.85 -14.04
C MET A 278 5.86 -2.56 -13.55
N LEU A 279 5.26 -1.44 -13.92
CA LEU A 279 5.76 -0.10 -13.62
C LEU A 279 5.05 0.48 -12.41
N SER A 280 5.81 1.07 -11.51
CA SER A 280 5.33 1.92 -10.41
C SER A 280 6.04 3.28 -10.41
N GLY A 281 5.46 4.27 -9.76
CA GLY A 281 5.99 5.63 -9.65
C GLY A 281 5.12 6.70 -10.29
N ALA A 282 5.69 7.86 -10.57
CA ALA A 282 4.96 9.04 -11.00
C ALA A 282 3.99 8.84 -12.20
N PRO A 283 4.30 8.02 -13.21
CA PRO A 283 3.37 7.78 -14.32
C PRO A 283 2.06 7.09 -13.95
N CYS A 284 1.96 6.49 -12.74
CA CYS A 284 0.70 5.90 -12.28
C CYS A 284 -0.33 6.96 -11.86
N LYS A 285 0.10 8.19 -11.52
CA LYS A 285 -0.78 9.23 -10.95
C LYS A 285 -2.05 9.49 -11.77
N PRO A 286 -2.01 9.77 -13.08
CA PRO A 286 -3.23 10.08 -13.84
C PRO A 286 -4.25 8.94 -13.81
N PHE A 287 -3.80 7.70 -13.81
CA PHE A 287 -4.68 6.53 -13.74
C PHE A 287 -5.29 6.37 -12.34
N VAL A 288 -4.51 6.64 -11.31
CA VAL A 288 -4.98 6.60 -9.91
C VAL A 288 -6.02 7.70 -9.67
N LEU A 289 -5.78 8.93 -10.11
CA LEU A 289 -6.71 10.06 -9.98
C LEU A 289 -8.03 9.79 -10.71
N ASP A 290 -7.98 9.33 -11.95
CA ASP A 290 -9.19 8.99 -12.72
C ASP A 290 -10.02 7.91 -12.02
N MET A 291 -9.36 6.87 -11.50
CA MET A 291 -10.08 5.80 -10.81
C MET A 291 -10.63 6.24 -9.45
N ILE A 292 -9.88 7.03 -8.67
CA ILE A 292 -10.39 7.61 -7.40
C ILE A 292 -11.65 8.41 -7.66
N SER A 293 -11.61 9.33 -8.63
CA SER A 293 -12.74 10.18 -9.00
C SER A 293 -13.99 9.35 -9.33
N LYS A 294 -13.84 8.31 -10.14
CA LYS A 294 -14.93 7.43 -10.54
C LYS A 294 -15.48 6.62 -9.35
N VAL A 295 -14.61 6.02 -8.52
CA VAL A 295 -15.01 5.29 -7.31
C VAL A 295 -15.76 6.22 -6.36
N TYR A 296 -15.25 7.43 -6.14
CA TYR A 296 -15.90 8.43 -5.29
C TYR A 296 -17.31 8.78 -5.79
N GLN A 297 -17.46 9.02 -7.08
CA GLN A 297 -18.77 9.31 -7.71
C GLN A 297 -19.73 8.13 -7.58
N PHE A 298 -19.33 6.91 -7.95
CA PHE A 298 -20.18 5.72 -7.90
C PHE A 298 -20.61 5.37 -6.48
N THR A 299 -19.72 5.52 -5.52
CA THR A 299 -20.03 5.26 -4.11
C THR A 299 -20.66 6.47 -3.40
N LYS A 300 -20.74 7.63 -4.07
CA LYS A 300 -21.18 8.91 -3.49
C LYS A 300 -20.39 9.26 -2.21
N GLY A 301 -19.10 9.00 -2.21
CA GLY A 301 -18.22 9.22 -1.08
C GLY A 301 -18.46 8.31 0.14
N LYS A 302 -19.34 7.31 0.03
CA LYS A 302 -19.69 6.42 1.17
C LYS A 302 -18.62 5.38 1.47
N LEU A 303 -17.77 5.03 0.50
CA LEU A 303 -16.71 4.07 0.67
C LEU A 303 -15.37 4.82 0.77
N PRO A 304 -14.71 4.80 1.94
CA PRO A 304 -13.38 5.38 2.10
C PRO A 304 -12.36 4.85 1.11
N ILE A 305 -11.57 5.74 0.52
CA ILE A 305 -10.60 5.41 -0.52
C ILE A 305 -9.19 5.67 -0.01
N ILE A 306 -8.31 4.67 -0.13
CA ILE A 306 -6.87 4.82 0.02
C ILE A 306 -6.25 4.93 -1.37
N ALA A 307 -5.67 6.08 -1.70
CA ALA A 307 -4.91 6.27 -2.94
C ALA A 307 -3.55 5.56 -2.85
N CYS A 308 -3.18 4.75 -3.84
CA CYS A 308 -1.92 4.02 -3.85
C CYS A 308 -1.24 4.07 -5.22
N GLY A 309 -0.24 4.94 -5.37
CA GLY A 309 0.59 5.05 -6.58
C GLY A 309 0.65 6.43 -7.17
N GLY A 310 1.83 6.79 -7.69
CA GLY A 310 2.07 8.04 -8.39
C GLY A 310 2.30 9.26 -7.51
N VAL A 311 2.09 9.17 -6.20
CA VAL A 311 2.27 10.30 -5.28
C VAL A 311 3.76 10.53 -5.01
N TRP A 312 4.21 11.72 -5.38
CA TRP A 312 5.60 12.16 -5.26
C TRP A 312 5.77 13.43 -4.43
N SER A 313 4.76 14.25 -4.37
CA SER A 313 4.75 15.57 -3.71
C SER A 313 3.51 15.80 -2.86
N GLY A 314 3.50 16.90 -2.09
CA GLY A 314 2.29 17.35 -1.39
C GLY A 314 1.17 17.78 -2.34
N GLU A 315 1.50 18.28 -3.54
CA GLU A 315 0.51 18.58 -4.57
C GLU A 315 -0.17 17.31 -5.09
N ASP A 316 0.61 16.25 -5.41
CA ASP A 316 0.05 14.97 -5.80
C ASP A 316 -0.88 14.39 -4.72
N ALA A 317 -0.48 14.55 -3.45
CA ALA A 317 -1.31 14.15 -2.32
C ALA A 317 -2.61 14.95 -2.22
N PHE A 318 -2.53 16.27 -2.43
CA PHE A 318 -3.70 17.14 -2.44
C PHE A 318 -4.65 16.80 -3.59
N GLU A 319 -4.15 16.56 -4.80
CA GLU A 319 -4.95 16.11 -5.95
C GLU A 319 -5.69 14.79 -5.66
N CYS A 320 -5.03 13.83 -5.00
CA CYS A 320 -5.70 12.58 -4.59
C CYS A 320 -6.85 12.83 -3.60
N LEU A 321 -6.66 13.75 -2.63
CA LEU A 321 -7.71 14.13 -1.70
C LEU A 321 -8.87 14.83 -2.43
N ALA A 322 -8.57 15.80 -3.30
CA ALA A 322 -9.58 16.51 -4.08
C ALA A 322 -10.41 15.56 -4.96
N ALA A 323 -9.77 14.57 -5.55
CA ALA A 323 -10.43 13.51 -6.32
C ALA A 323 -11.28 12.55 -5.47
N GLY A 324 -11.20 12.59 -4.13
CA GLY A 324 -12.03 11.82 -3.22
C GLY A 324 -11.32 10.78 -2.35
N ALA A 325 -9.99 10.69 -2.41
CA ALA A 325 -9.27 9.82 -1.48
C ALA A 325 -9.33 10.38 -0.05
N SER A 326 -9.46 9.49 0.92
CA SER A 326 -9.41 9.83 2.35
C SER A 326 -8.01 9.64 2.94
N LEU A 327 -7.27 8.67 2.42
CA LEU A 327 -5.91 8.31 2.83
C LEU A 327 -5.03 8.09 1.61
N ILE A 328 -3.71 8.18 1.80
CA ILE A 328 -2.73 8.15 0.72
C ILE A 328 -1.57 7.24 1.12
N GLN A 329 -1.23 6.28 0.28
CA GLN A 329 -0.07 5.42 0.44
C GLN A 329 1.06 5.84 -0.50
N ILE A 330 2.24 6.05 0.06
CA ILE A 330 3.47 6.27 -0.69
C ILE A 330 4.36 5.03 -0.63
N GLY A 331 5.10 4.76 -1.69
CA GLY A 331 6.01 3.62 -1.77
C GLY A 331 7.23 3.94 -2.63
N THR A 332 7.04 4.13 -3.93
CA THR A 332 8.14 4.33 -4.89
C THR A 332 9.02 5.53 -4.53
N VAL A 333 8.46 6.64 -4.10
CA VAL A 333 9.22 7.84 -3.68
C VAL A 333 10.20 7.54 -2.53
N LEU A 334 9.82 6.63 -1.63
CA LEU A 334 10.70 6.21 -0.52
C LEU A 334 11.96 5.49 -1.02
N ARG A 335 11.91 4.81 -2.16
CA ARG A 335 13.09 4.17 -2.77
C ARG A 335 14.06 5.19 -3.36
N PHE A 336 13.57 6.37 -3.76
CA PHE A 336 14.38 7.42 -4.37
C PHE A 336 14.89 8.44 -3.36
N GLU A 337 14.07 8.82 -2.38
CA GLU A 337 14.37 9.89 -1.44
C GLU A 337 14.59 9.39 -0.01
N GLY A 338 14.26 8.14 0.25
CA GLY A 338 14.28 7.59 1.61
C GLY A 338 13.18 8.15 2.50
N PRO A 339 13.32 7.98 3.81
CA PRO A 339 12.28 8.34 4.76
C PRO A 339 11.99 9.84 4.84
N LYS A 340 12.89 10.71 4.37
CA LYS A 340 12.65 12.16 4.31
C LYS A 340 11.48 12.53 3.39
N ALA A 341 11.13 11.66 2.44
CA ALA A 341 9.97 11.87 1.56
C ALA A 341 8.67 12.01 2.37
N VAL A 342 8.51 11.22 3.44
CA VAL A 342 7.34 11.30 4.33
C VAL A 342 7.19 12.70 4.91
N THR A 343 8.26 13.20 5.52
CA THR A 343 8.25 14.54 6.17
C THR A 343 8.07 15.66 5.15
N ARG A 344 8.69 15.56 3.97
CA ARG A 344 8.58 16.55 2.91
C ARG A 344 7.16 16.65 2.38
N ILE A 345 6.55 15.51 2.01
CA ILE A 345 5.18 15.46 1.47
C ILE A 345 4.19 16.03 2.49
N ASN A 346 4.32 15.68 3.77
CA ASN A 346 3.48 16.23 4.82
C ASN A 346 3.62 17.77 4.92
N HIS A 347 4.84 18.30 4.90
CA HIS A 347 5.09 19.73 4.99
C HIS A 347 4.55 20.50 3.77
N GLU A 348 4.73 19.95 2.58
CA GLU A 348 4.18 20.51 1.34
C GLU A 348 2.65 20.52 1.38
N LEU A 349 2.01 19.41 1.82
CA LEU A 349 0.55 19.31 1.96
C LEU A 349 0.01 20.34 2.96
N VAL A 350 0.67 20.53 4.13
CA VAL A 350 0.31 21.58 5.09
C VAL A 350 0.37 22.97 4.45
N THR A 351 1.42 23.23 3.66
CA THR A 351 1.58 24.52 2.97
C THR A 351 0.45 24.78 1.99
N ILE A 352 0.04 23.77 1.24
CA ILE A 352 -1.09 23.83 0.29
C ILE A 352 -2.41 24.07 1.03
N LEU A 353 -2.68 23.32 2.10
CA LEU A 353 -3.89 23.50 2.89
C LEU A 353 -3.99 24.92 3.46
N LYS A 354 -2.88 25.44 3.98
CA LYS A 354 -2.80 26.85 4.48
C LYS A 354 -3.08 27.86 3.38
N SER A 355 -2.43 27.73 2.22
CA SER A 355 -2.59 28.68 1.11
C SER A 355 -4.01 28.71 0.54
N LYS A 356 -4.71 27.57 0.61
CA LYS A 356 -6.11 27.43 0.16
C LYS A 356 -7.14 27.70 1.28
N GLY A 357 -6.71 28.02 2.50
CA GLY A 357 -7.58 28.37 3.62
C GLY A 357 -8.27 27.19 4.31
N PHE A 358 -7.84 25.94 4.06
CA PHE A 358 -8.39 24.76 4.71
C PHE A 358 -7.91 24.65 6.17
N ARG A 359 -8.84 24.29 7.05
CA ARG A 359 -8.58 24.04 8.48
C ARG A 359 -8.15 22.61 8.75
N SER A 360 -8.64 21.66 7.92
CA SER A 360 -8.30 20.26 8.02
C SER A 360 -8.19 19.62 6.63
N VAL A 361 -7.43 18.56 6.54
CA VAL A 361 -7.29 17.74 5.34
C VAL A 361 -8.64 17.13 4.90
N SER A 362 -9.54 16.86 5.83
CA SER A 362 -10.86 16.30 5.55
C SER A 362 -11.74 17.24 4.71
N GLU A 363 -11.51 18.56 4.80
CA GLU A 363 -12.22 19.53 3.97
C GLU A 363 -11.84 19.43 2.49
N ALA A 364 -10.66 18.94 2.19
CA ALA A 364 -10.17 18.75 0.82
C ALA A 364 -10.69 17.46 0.17
N VAL A 365 -11.21 16.50 0.96
CA VAL A 365 -11.70 15.22 0.42
C VAL A 365 -12.92 15.45 -0.47
N GLY A 366 -12.82 14.99 -1.73
CA GLY A 366 -13.88 15.12 -2.74
C GLY A 366 -14.16 16.57 -3.17
N LEU A 367 -13.19 17.46 -3.04
CA LEU A 367 -13.33 18.88 -3.40
C LEU A 367 -13.76 19.07 -4.86
N ASP A 368 -13.30 18.22 -5.77
CA ASP A 368 -13.65 18.26 -7.20
C ASP A 368 -15.14 17.99 -7.47
N PHE A 369 -15.91 17.58 -6.45
CA PHE A 369 -17.33 17.22 -6.54
C PHE A 369 -18.24 18.11 -5.66
N LYS A 370 -17.68 19.10 -4.98
CA LYS A 370 -18.39 20.10 -4.19
C LYS A 370 -18.59 21.35 -5.01
#